data_5fdb0c4097d1189417b90beb8ed50e3d
#
_entry.id   5fdb0c4097d1189417b90beb8ed50e3d
#
_cell.length_a   1.000
_cell.length_b   1.000
_cell.length_c   1.000
_cell.angle_alpha   90.00
_cell.angle_beta   90.00
_cell.angle_gamma   90.00
#
_symmetry.space_group_name_H-M   'P 1'
#
loop_
_entity.id
_entity.type
_entity.pdbx_description
1 polymer ?
#
loop_
_entity_poly.entity_id
_entity_poly.type
_entity_poly.pdbx_seq_one_letter_code
_entity_poly.pdbx_strand_id
1 'polypeptide(L)'
;VDGFKLDRGEALVPLKSNCKAHDGRTCREMINAYPVEYIKATYEIARDMHGKDFALMARAGYTGSSRYGVFWGGDIRSYPEGLRSAIIALQRSAVMGYPFWGSDIGGYWNGELDREVCSRWLAFGCFCPIMEVGPTEDRGLWSMDTKPAYDPQLLATWRLYATLHNRLKDYTYQYAEEAHNSGMPIVRPLFLEYPGQKKAYDDWQTYMYGPDILVSAIWQKGKTSHTCYLPKGDRWVNAWNPNNIYKGGQTVTIETPSYKIPVFIRQDSDVKLGDLNQLYQESQKKKKKEPD
;
A
#
# COMPACT_ATOMS: atom_id res chain seq x y z
N VAL A 1 11.99 -11.61 -19.17
CA VAL A 1 11.69 -11.03 -17.84
C VAL A 1 11.20 -9.62 -18.06
N ASP A 2 9.97 -9.34 -17.64
CA ASP A 2 9.27 -8.09 -17.96
C ASP A 2 9.41 -7.03 -16.85
N GLY A 3 10.25 -7.30 -15.85
CA GLY A 3 10.54 -6.36 -14.76
C GLY A 3 11.53 -6.89 -13.74
N PHE A 4 11.98 -5.97 -12.87
CA PHE A 4 12.97 -6.27 -11.83
C PHE A 4 12.59 -5.61 -10.52
N LYS A 5 12.81 -6.33 -9.41
CA LYS A 5 12.83 -5.76 -8.06
C LYS A 5 14.29 -5.43 -7.70
N LEU A 6 14.57 -4.14 -7.51
CA LEU A 6 15.89 -3.59 -7.24
C LEU A 6 16.07 -3.41 -5.74
N ASP A 7 16.72 -4.38 -5.11
CA ASP A 7 16.92 -4.39 -3.68
C ASP A 7 18.16 -3.59 -3.26
N ARG A 8 18.17 -3.10 -2.02
CA ARG A 8 19.22 -2.27 -1.44
C ARG A 8 19.38 -0.92 -2.16
N GLY A 9 20.62 -0.40 -2.27
CA GLY A 9 20.93 0.88 -2.91
C GLY A 9 21.09 2.04 -1.93
N GLU A 10 20.56 1.96 -0.70
CA GLU A 10 20.63 2.99 0.33
C GLU A 10 21.93 2.99 1.14
N ALA A 11 22.60 1.85 1.26
CA ALA A 11 23.74 1.68 2.16
C ALA A 11 25.05 1.24 1.45
N LEU A 12 25.11 1.35 0.12
CA LEU A 12 26.22 0.84 -0.67
C LEU A 12 27.37 1.84 -0.85
N VAL A 13 27.14 3.11 -0.55
CA VAL A 13 28.15 4.15 -0.70
C VAL A 13 28.92 4.31 0.61
N PRO A 14 30.25 4.07 0.62
CA PRO A 14 31.03 4.22 1.83
C PRO A 14 31.15 5.69 2.25
N LEU A 15 30.92 5.96 3.53
CA LEU A 15 31.02 7.31 4.13
C LEU A 15 32.47 7.79 4.36
N LYS A 16 33.46 7.16 3.74
CA LYS A 16 34.86 7.56 3.91
C LYS A 16 35.15 8.89 3.20
N SER A 17 35.78 9.82 3.89
CA SER A 17 36.03 11.19 3.43
C SER A 17 36.81 11.29 2.10
N ASN A 18 37.59 10.28 1.75
CA ASN A 18 38.47 10.29 0.56
C ASN A 18 37.93 9.48 -0.62
N CYS A 19 36.69 8.99 -0.53
CA CYS A 19 36.08 8.24 -1.60
C CYS A 19 35.52 9.19 -2.67
N LYS A 20 35.73 8.85 -3.94
CA LYS A 20 35.16 9.55 -5.10
C LYS A 20 34.55 8.55 -6.07
N ALA A 21 33.43 8.94 -6.68
CA ALA A 21 32.86 8.25 -7.81
C ALA A 21 33.71 8.52 -9.07
N HIS A 22 33.45 7.73 -10.13
CA HIS A 22 34.17 7.87 -11.41
C HIS A 22 34.04 9.28 -12.02
N ASP A 23 32.89 9.93 -11.82
CA ASP A 23 32.61 11.29 -12.31
C ASP A 23 33.16 12.41 -11.41
N GLY A 24 33.95 12.05 -10.37
CA GLY A 24 34.59 12.99 -9.45
C GLY A 24 33.74 13.40 -8.25
N ARG A 25 32.46 13.04 -8.19
CA ARG A 25 31.60 13.31 -7.01
C ARG A 25 32.16 12.58 -5.79
N THR A 26 32.11 13.25 -4.65
CA THR A 26 32.50 12.65 -3.37
C THR A 26 31.48 11.57 -2.96
N CYS A 27 31.90 10.62 -2.14
CA CYS A 27 30.96 9.62 -1.60
C CYS A 27 29.81 10.25 -0.82
N ARG A 28 30.04 11.39 -0.18
CA ARG A 28 28.97 12.14 0.51
C ARG A 28 27.91 12.67 -0.43
N GLU A 29 28.29 13.16 -1.59
CA GLU A 29 27.35 13.58 -2.66
C GLU A 29 26.63 12.38 -3.27
N MET A 30 27.32 11.23 -3.36
CA MET A 30 26.76 10.00 -3.91
C MET A 30 25.75 9.30 -3.03
N ILE A 31 25.71 9.53 -1.72
CA ILE A 31 24.74 8.85 -0.82
C ILE A 31 23.32 8.98 -1.33
N ASN A 32 22.90 10.18 -1.70
CA ASN A 32 21.56 10.45 -2.22
C ASN A 32 21.46 10.30 -3.75
N ALA A 33 22.55 10.48 -4.47
CA ALA A 33 22.57 10.31 -5.92
C ALA A 33 22.58 8.84 -6.34
N TYR A 34 23.23 7.96 -5.56
CA TYR A 34 23.39 6.55 -5.92
C TYR A 34 22.03 5.82 -6.15
N PRO A 35 21.01 5.94 -5.29
CA PRO A 35 19.70 5.34 -5.56
C PRO A 35 19.09 5.79 -6.90
N VAL A 36 19.30 7.04 -7.28
CA VAL A 36 18.79 7.59 -8.55
C VAL A 36 19.55 6.97 -9.73
N GLU A 37 20.87 6.94 -9.68
CA GLU A 37 21.70 6.36 -10.73
C GLU A 37 21.47 4.84 -10.86
N TYR A 38 21.23 4.15 -9.73
CA TYR A 38 20.99 2.71 -9.71
C TYR A 38 19.69 2.34 -10.45
N ILE A 39 18.57 2.99 -10.12
CA ILE A 39 17.31 2.70 -10.83
C ILE A 39 17.34 3.22 -12.27
N LYS A 40 17.99 4.37 -12.53
CA LYS A 40 18.14 4.94 -13.87
C LYS A 40 18.91 4.02 -14.81
N ALA A 41 20.05 3.49 -14.39
CA ALA A 41 20.85 2.58 -15.20
C ALA A 41 20.06 1.33 -15.58
N THR A 42 19.31 0.76 -14.63
CA THR A 42 18.44 -0.40 -14.90
C THR A 42 17.30 -0.03 -15.85
N TYR A 43 16.70 1.15 -15.67
CA TYR A 43 15.65 1.66 -16.54
C TYR A 43 16.11 1.83 -17.98
N GLU A 44 17.29 2.41 -18.19
CA GLU A 44 17.84 2.63 -19.54
C GLU A 44 18.05 1.30 -20.28
N ILE A 45 18.61 0.30 -19.60
CA ILE A 45 18.81 -1.04 -20.17
C ILE A 45 17.45 -1.72 -20.45
N ALA A 46 16.51 -1.70 -19.50
CA ALA A 46 15.21 -2.31 -19.67
C ALA A 46 14.43 -1.66 -20.82
N ARG A 47 14.48 -0.33 -20.92
CA ARG A 47 13.87 0.43 -22.01
C ARG A 47 14.44 0.04 -23.39
N ASP A 48 15.76 -0.12 -23.47
CA ASP A 48 16.42 -0.49 -24.74
C ASP A 48 16.06 -1.92 -25.17
N MET A 49 15.78 -2.83 -24.20
CA MET A 49 15.39 -4.22 -24.45
C MET A 49 13.88 -4.40 -24.69
N HIS A 50 13.03 -3.66 -23.97
CA HIS A 50 11.58 -3.90 -23.90
C HIS A 50 10.72 -2.69 -24.34
N GLY A 51 11.35 -1.59 -24.77
CA GLY A 51 10.63 -0.36 -25.11
C GLY A 51 9.97 0.27 -23.88
N LYS A 52 8.63 0.23 -23.83
CA LYS A 52 7.85 0.76 -22.69
C LYS A 52 7.17 -0.35 -21.86
N ASP A 53 7.31 -1.60 -22.27
CA ASP A 53 6.63 -2.74 -21.65
C ASP A 53 7.51 -3.44 -20.63
N PHE A 54 7.76 -2.76 -19.53
CA PHE A 54 8.48 -3.30 -18.37
C PHE A 54 8.12 -2.56 -17.08
N ALA A 55 8.40 -3.18 -15.93
CA ALA A 55 8.22 -2.58 -14.62
C ALA A 55 9.50 -2.70 -13.77
N LEU A 56 9.85 -1.63 -13.06
CA LEU A 56 10.93 -1.63 -12.07
C LEU A 56 10.35 -1.27 -10.71
N MET A 57 10.70 -2.03 -9.68
CA MET A 57 10.35 -1.75 -8.29
C MET A 57 11.63 -1.62 -7.46
N ALA A 58 11.90 -0.44 -6.93
CA ALA A 58 13.11 -0.15 -6.17
C ALA A 58 12.83 0.07 -4.69
N ARG A 59 13.78 -0.32 -3.83
CA ARG A 59 13.74 -0.05 -2.39
C ARG A 59 14.22 1.36 -2.08
N ALA A 60 15.40 1.68 -2.54
CA ALA A 60 16.01 2.97 -2.31
C ALA A 60 15.56 4.00 -3.35
N GLY A 61 15.30 5.22 -2.89
CA GLY A 61 14.95 6.33 -3.75
C GLY A 61 15.41 7.66 -3.19
N TYR A 62 15.59 8.62 -4.06
CA TYR A 62 15.82 10.02 -3.75
C TYR A 62 15.15 10.88 -4.81
N THR A 63 15.09 12.19 -4.61
CA THR A 63 14.45 13.12 -5.56
C THR A 63 14.85 12.81 -7.01
N GLY A 64 13.84 12.53 -7.84
CA GLY A 64 14.01 12.16 -9.25
C GLY A 64 13.95 10.66 -9.54
N SER A 65 14.07 9.76 -8.54
CA SER A 65 13.96 8.31 -8.75
C SER A 65 12.58 7.87 -9.24
N SER A 66 11.52 8.55 -8.79
CA SER A 66 10.12 8.19 -9.08
C SER A 66 9.75 8.20 -10.57
N ARG A 67 10.58 8.82 -11.41
CA ARG A 67 10.41 8.80 -12.87
C ARG A 67 10.80 7.48 -13.53
N TYR A 68 11.49 6.61 -12.81
CA TYR A 68 12.07 5.37 -13.35
C TYR A 68 11.36 4.10 -12.89
N GLY A 69 10.49 4.17 -11.89
CA GLY A 69 9.80 2.98 -11.40
C GLY A 69 8.92 3.24 -10.18
N VAL A 70 8.42 2.15 -9.61
CA VAL A 70 7.63 2.10 -8.40
C VAL A 70 8.49 1.71 -7.20
N PHE A 71 7.99 1.87 -5.96
CA PHE A 71 8.79 1.73 -4.75
C PHE A 71 8.08 0.86 -3.70
N TRP A 72 8.88 0.20 -2.85
CA TRP A 72 8.36 -0.47 -1.66
C TRP A 72 9.13 -0.08 -0.40
N GLY A 73 8.54 -0.41 0.75
CA GLY A 73 9.03 0.03 2.05
C GLY A 73 10.26 -0.70 2.59
N GLY A 74 10.86 -1.62 1.80
CA GLY A 74 11.97 -2.44 2.28
C GLY A 74 11.54 -3.42 3.38
N ASP A 75 12.50 -3.87 4.17
CA ASP A 75 12.37 -4.93 5.18
C ASP A 75 11.67 -4.43 6.44
N ILE A 76 10.38 -4.16 6.37
CA ILE A 76 9.58 -3.74 7.53
C ILE A 76 9.35 -4.95 8.46
N ARG A 77 9.45 -4.72 9.77
CA ARG A 77 9.24 -5.76 10.78
C ARG A 77 7.80 -6.22 10.86
N SER A 78 7.60 -7.51 11.15
CA SER A 78 6.30 -8.19 11.20
C SER A 78 5.56 -7.99 12.52
N TYR A 79 5.54 -6.78 13.02
CA TYR A 79 4.86 -6.37 14.25
C TYR A 79 3.82 -5.28 13.96
N PRO A 80 2.89 -5.00 14.90
CA PRO A 80 1.94 -3.89 14.77
C PRO A 80 2.62 -2.55 14.47
N GLU A 81 3.77 -2.27 15.11
CA GLU A 81 4.56 -1.05 14.89
C GLU A 81 5.16 -0.99 13.47
N GLY A 82 5.45 -2.14 12.88
CA GLY A 82 5.84 -2.23 11.47
C GLY A 82 4.70 -1.80 10.54
N LEU A 83 3.50 -2.31 10.77
CA LEU A 83 2.30 -1.88 10.03
C LEU A 83 2.03 -0.39 10.24
N ARG A 84 2.17 0.12 11.47
CA ARG A 84 2.09 1.56 11.75
C ARG A 84 3.09 2.35 10.90
N SER A 85 4.32 1.87 10.80
CA SER A 85 5.37 2.49 10.01
C SER A 85 5.03 2.47 8.52
N ALA A 86 4.46 1.37 8.01
CA ALA A 86 4.03 1.24 6.62
C ALA A 86 2.91 2.23 6.27
N ILE A 87 1.89 2.41 7.14
CA ILE A 87 0.81 3.38 6.95
C ILE A 87 1.35 4.81 6.86
N ILE A 88 2.30 5.16 7.73
CA ILE A 88 2.95 6.47 7.73
C ILE A 88 3.81 6.64 6.47
N ALA A 89 4.59 5.61 6.10
CA ALA A 89 5.47 5.64 4.94
C ALA A 89 4.68 5.80 3.63
N LEU A 90 3.55 5.12 3.48
CA LEU A 90 2.67 5.26 2.32
C LEU A 90 2.27 6.72 2.09
N GLN A 91 1.79 7.40 3.12
CA GLN A 91 1.34 8.78 3.01
C GLN A 91 2.51 9.78 2.83
N ARG A 92 3.64 9.52 3.50
CA ARG A 92 4.86 10.31 3.28
C ARG A 92 5.39 10.16 1.87
N SER A 93 5.47 8.93 1.35
CA SER A 93 5.90 8.66 -0.01
C SER A 93 5.03 9.41 -1.03
N ALA A 94 3.71 9.42 -0.82
CA ALA A 94 2.77 10.15 -1.66
C ALA A 94 3.12 11.64 -1.77
N VAL A 95 3.30 12.33 -0.64
CA VAL A 95 3.61 13.78 -0.64
C VAL A 95 5.06 14.10 -1.01
N MET A 96 5.94 13.10 -0.98
CA MET A 96 7.34 13.22 -1.42
C MET A 96 7.52 12.96 -2.91
N GLY A 97 6.44 12.72 -3.67
CA GLY A 97 6.50 12.48 -5.10
C GLY A 97 6.77 11.02 -5.49
N TYR A 98 6.43 10.07 -4.62
CA TYR A 98 6.45 8.63 -4.88
C TYR A 98 5.01 8.08 -4.88
N PRO A 99 4.23 8.33 -5.94
CA PRO A 99 2.80 7.98 -5.96
C PRO A 99 2.54 6.47 -6.01
N PHE A 100 3.54 5.68 -6.41
CA PHE A 100 3.46 4.22 -6.53
C PHE A 100 4.31 3.57 -5.46
N TRP A 101 3.70 3.32 -4.31
CA TRP A 101 4.38 2.74 -3.16
C TRP A 101 3.56 1.61 -2.54
N GLY A 102 4.24 0.62 -1.99
CA GLY A 102 3.66 -0.46 -1.22
C GLY A 102 4.59 -1.00 -0.15
N SER A 103 4.21 -2.08 0.50
CA SER A 103 5.03 -2.77 1.49
C SER A 103 4.74 -4.26 1.49
N ASP A 104 5.72 -5.05 1.91
CA ASP A 104 5.54 -6.49 2.12
C ASP A 104 4.43 -6.75 3.13
N ILE A 105 3.36 -7.41 2.69
CA ILE A 105 2.20 -7.72 3.51
C ILE A 105 2.57 -8.70 4.61
N GLY A 106 2.21 -8.37 5.84
CA GLY A 106 2.59 -9.13 7.03
C GLY A 106 3.99 -8.79 7.55
N GLY A 107 4.70 -7.88 6.88
CA GLY A 107 6.09 -7.53 7.15
C GLY A 107 7.08 -8.52 6.55
N TYR A 108 8.36 -8.16 6.52
CA TYR A 108 9.40 -8.96 5.87
C TYR A 108 10.17 -9.84 6.86
N TRP A 109 10.56 -9.33 8.03
CA TRP A 109 11.43 -10.04 8.96
C TRP A 109 11.11 -9.81 10.44
N ASN A 110 11.79 -10.56 11.32
CA ASN A 110 11.63 -10.54 12.78
C ASN A 110 10.23 -10.88 13.27
N GLY A 111 10.07 -12.10 13.67
CA GLY A 111 8.88 -12.63 14.30
C GLY A 111 8.14 -13.66 13.46
N GLU A 112 7.41 -14.49 14.14
CA GLU A 112 6.45 -15.39 13.52
C GLU A 112 5.33 -14.56 12.87
N LEU A 113 4.73 -15.10 11.82
CA LEU A 113 3.57 -14.50 11.19
C LEU A 113 2.42 -14.41 12.19
N ASP A 114 2.08 -13.19 12.60
CA ASP A 114 0.89 -12.95 13.41
C ASP A 114 -0.34 -12.82 12.51
N ARG A 115 -1.35 -13.67 12.75
CA ARG A 115 -2.57 -13.72 11.95
C ARG A 115 -3.32 -12.39 11.90
N GLU A 116 -3.44 -11.70 13.03
CA GLU A 116 -4.17 -10.42 13.06
C GLU A 116 -3.38 -9.31 12.37
N VAL A 117 -2.07 -9.22 12.62
CA VAL A 117 -1.20 -8.26 11.96
C VAL A 117 -1.23 -8.47 10.44
N CYS A 118 -1.15 -9.72 10.00
CA CYS A 118 -1.24 -10.05 8.57
C CYS A 118 -2.61 -9.69 7.98
N SER A 119 -3.72 -9.99 8.67
CA SER A 119 -5.07 -9.63 8.22
C SER A 119 -5.23 -8.13 8.07
N ARG A 120 -4.76 -7.34 9.03
CA ARG A 120 -4.81 -5.87 8.97
C ARG A 120 -3.89 -5.31 7.88
N TRP A 121 -2.74 -5.94 7.66
CA TRP A 121 -1.82 -5.55 6.61
C TRP A 121 -2.37 -5.85 5.21
N LEU A 122 -3.06 -6.99 5.04
CA LEU A 122 -3.81 -7.32 3.82
C LEU A 122 -4.86 -6.27 3.50
N ALA A 123 -5.62 -5.87 4.53
CA ALA A 123 -6.65 -4.86 4.40
C ALA A 123 -6.07 -3.50 3.99
N PHE A 124 -4.95 -3.10 4.60
CA PHE A 124 -4.20 -1.91 4.25
C PHE A 124 -3.59 -2.01 2.85
N GLY A 125 -2.90 -3.11 2.53
CA GLY A 125 -2.23 -3.33 1.26
C GLY A 125 -3.17 -3.32 0.06
N CYS A 126 -4.44 -3.72 0.25
CA CYS A 126 -5.47 -3.63 -0.79
C CYS A 126 -5.66 -2.20 -1.30
N PHE A 127 -5.48 -1.21 -0.44
CA PHE A 127 -5.61 0.21 -0.76
C PHE A 127 -4.25 0.92 -0.79
N CYS A 128 -3.23 0.19 -1.21
CA CYS A 128 -1.94 0.71 -1.67
C CYS A 128 -1.85 0.55 -3.19
N PRO A 129 -1.16 1.44 -3.90
CA PRO A 129 -0.94 1.28 -5.34
C PRO A 129 -0.20 -0.02 -5.70
N ILE A 130 0.66 -0.49 -4.80
CA ILE A 130 1.39 -1.76 -4.90
C ILE A 130 0.93 -2.66 -3.76
N MET A 131 0.46 -3.86 -4.11
CA MET A 131 0.10 -4.92 -3.17
C MET A 131 1.02 -6.11 -3.39
N GLU A 132 1.96 -6.32 -2.47
CA GLU A 132 2.95 -7.37 -2.59
C GLU A 132 3.07 -8.22 -1.32
N VAL A 133 3.56 -9.44 -1.50
CA VAL A 133 3.89 -10.36 -0.41
C VAL A 133 5.37 -10.65 -0.49
N GLY A 134 6.12 -10.23 0.52
CA GLY A 134 7.53 -10.54 0.60
C GLY A 134 7.73 -12.05 0.87
N PRO A 135 8.59 -12.72 0.09
CA PRO A 135 8.91 -14.12 0.32
C PRO A 135 9.94 -14.23 1.43
N THR A 136 9.52 -14.24 2.67
CA THR A 136 10.40 -14.74 3.74
C THR A 136 10.15 -16.22 4.00
N GLU A 137 11.18 -16.89 4.49
CA GLU A 137 11.36 -18.34 4.63
C GLU A 137 10.08 -19.13 4.97
N ASP A 138 9.18 -18.54 5.72
CA ASP A 138 7.98 -19.19 6.24
C ASP A 138 6.67 -18.51 5.85
N ARG A 139 6.67 -17.55 4.93
CA ARG A 139 5.52 -16.70 4.66
C ARG A 139 4.98 -16.79 3.23
N GLY A 140 5.55 -17.67 2.44
CA GLY A 140 5.06 -17.95 1.10
C GLY A 140 3.63 -18.49 1.13
N LEU A 141 2.79 -18.01 0.21
CA LEU A 141 1.40 -18.48 0.07
C LEU A 141 1.32 -19.99 -0.16
N TRP A 142 2.34 -20.58 -0.75
CA TRP A 142 2.46 -22.01 -0.98
C TRP A 142 2.81 -22.82 0.26
N SER A 143 3.20 -22.18 1.35
CA SER A 143 3.48 -22.83 2.65
C SER A 143 2.30 -22.73 3.62
N MET A 144 1.14 -22.30 3.18
CA MET A 144 -0.03 -22.01 4.03
C MET A 144 -0.51 -23.23 4.81
N ASP A 145 -0.45 -24.42 4.19
CA ASP A 145 -0.97 -25.64 4.81
C ASP A 145 -0.12 -26.14 6.01
N THR A 146 1.11 -25.63 6.13
CA THR A 146 2.07 -26.05 7.16
C THR A 146 2.19 -25.07 8.31
N LYS A 147 1.53 -23.91 8.25
CA LYS A 147 1.67 -22.84 9.24
C LYS A 147 0.35 -22.60 9.99
N PRO A 148 0.35 -22.69 11.32
CA PRO A 148 -0.84 -22.48 12.14
C PRO A 148 -1.52 -21.11 11.95
N ALA A 149 -0.74 -20.09 11.56
CA ALA A 149 -1.25 -18.75 11.32
C ALA A 149 -2.16 -18.65 10.08
N TYR A 150 -2.01 -19.54 9.11
CA TYR A 150 -2.82 -19.59 7.89
C TYR A 150 -4.10 -20.41 8.07
N ASP A 151 -4.89 -20.03 9.03
CA ASP A 151 -6.20 -20.62 9.24
C ASP A 151 -7.22 -20.22 8.15
N PRO A 152 -8.41 -20.85 8.11
CA PRO A 152 -9.44 -20.52 7.13
C PRO A 152 -9.86 -19.04 7.10
N GLN A 153 -9.78 -18.35 8.26
CA GLN A 153 -10.11 -16.92 8.35
C GLN A 153 -9.06 -16.05 7.65
N LEU A 154 -7.78 -16.31 7.84
CA LEU A 154 -6.72 -15.58 7.15
C LEU A 154 -6.77 -15.83 5.65
N LEU A 155 -7.02 -17.08 5.22
CA LEU A 155 -7.19 -17.42 3.80
C LEU A 155 -8.39 -16.72 3.17
N ALA A 156 -9.50 -16.59 3.88
CA ALA A 156 -10.65 -15.82 3.42
C ALA A 156 -10.31 -14.33 3.29
N THR A 157 -9.55 -13.79 4.24
CA THR A 157 -9.08 -12.40 4.21
C THR A 157 -8.14 -12.15 3.01
N TRP A 158 -7.25 -13.09 2.71
CA TRP A 158 -6.41 -13.05 1.52
C TRP A 158 -7.24 -12.97 0.23
N ARG A 159 -8.20 -13.89 0.06
CA ARG A 159 -9.06 -13.93 -1.13
C ARG A 159 -9.88 -12.66 -1.28
N LEU A 160 -10.44 -12.15 -0.17
CA LEU A 160 -11.18 -10.90 -0.15
C LEU A 160 -10.33 -9.76 -0.73
N TYR A 161 -9.20 -9.49 -0.11
CA TYR A 161 -8.42 -8.29 -0.45
C TYR A 161 -7.66 -8.41 -1.77
N ALA A 162 -7.20 -9.60 -2.15
CA ALA A 162 -6.63 -9.82 -3.48
C ALA A 162 -7.69 -9.63 -4.59
N THR A 163 -8.91 -10.15 -4.36
CA THR A 163 -10.02 -9.94 -5.30
C THR A 163 -10.42 -8.48 -5.40
N LEU A 164 -10.49 -7.78 -4.26
CA LEU A 164 -10.86 -6.37 -4.21
C LEU A 164 -9.79 -5.50 -4.88
N HIS A 165 -8.52 -5.75 -4.61
CA HIS A 165 -7.41 -5.04 -5.24
C HIS A 165 -7.43 -5.21 -6.77
N ASN A 166 -7.68 -6.44 -7.24
CA ASN A 166 -7.82 -6.69 -8.67
C ASN A 166 -9.04 -5.97 -9.29
N ARG A 167 -10.15 -5.84 -8.56
CA ARG A 167 -11.32 -5.04 -9.02
C ARG A 167 -11.01 -3.55 -9.10
N LEU A 168 -10.10 -3.06 -8.28
CA LEU A 168 -9.67 -1.66 -8.26
C LEU A 168 -8.63 -1.32 -9.34
N LYS A 169 -8.14 -2.29 -10.12
CA LYS A 169 -7.03 -2.07 -11.06
C LYS A 169 -7.27 -0.91 -12.03
N ASP A 170 -8.47 -0.84 -12.62
CA ASP A 170 -8.79 0.20 -13.61
C ASP A 170 -8.92 1.58 -12.95
N TYR A 171 -9.50 1.63 -11.74
CA TYR A 171 -9.55 2.82 -10.91
C TYR A 171 -8.14 3.28 -10.51
N THR A 172 -7.31 2.35 -10.04
CA THR A 172 -5.91 2.64 -9.68
C THR A 172 -5.12 3.15 -10.89
N TYR A 173 -5.32 2.55 -12.05
CA TYR A 173 -4.65 2.95 -13.28
C TYR A 173 -5.05 4.35 -13.73
N GLN A 174 -6.33 4.69 -13.67
CA GLN A 174 -6.80 6.05 -13.96
C GLN A 174 -6.09 7.12 -13.12
N TYR A 175 -5.95 6.87 -11.80
CA TYR A 175 -5.24 7.82 -10.92
C TYR A 175 -3.72 7.69 -10.98
N ALA A 176 -3.21 6.61 -11.53
CA ALA A 176 -1.81 6.50 -11.92
C ALA A 176 -1.48 7.44 -13.08
N GLU A 177 -2.36 7.54 -14.07
CA GLU A 177 -2.22 8.50 -15.18
C GLU A 177 -2.35 9.95 -14.67
N GLU A 178 -3.27 10.23 -13.74
CA GLU A 178 -3.37 11.55 -13.10
C GLU A 178 -2.06 11.89 -12.37
N ALA A 179 -1.52 10.94 -11.59
CA ALA A 179 -0.27 11.14 -10.86
C ALA A 179 0.92 11.41 -11.80
N HIS A 180 0.96 10.72 -12.94
CA HIS A 180 1.98 10.96 -13.96
C HIS A 180 1.88 12.36 -14.57
N ASN A 181 0.68 12.81 -14.87
CA ASN A 181 0.43 14.06 -15.60
C ASN A 181 0.46 15.31 -14.70
N SER A 182 -0.04 15.20 -13.46
CA SER A 182 -0.24 16.34 -12.56
C SER A 182 0.62 16.31 -11.29
N GLY A 183 1.18 15.14 -10.95
CA GLY A 183 1.86 14.90 -9.68
C GLY A 183 0.91 14.63 -8.50
N MET A 184 -0.43 14.65 -8.71
CA MET A 184 -1.38 14.33 -7.66
C MET A 184 -1.30 12.83 -7.33
N PRO A 185 -0.95 12.42 -6.09
CA PRO A 185 -0.75 11.01 -5.79
C PRO A 185 -2.07 10.22 -5.74
N ILE A 186 -1.97 8.90 -5.95
CA ILE A 186 -3.11 7.99 -5.83
C ILE A 186 -3.59 7.93 -4.38
N VAL A 187 -2.64 7.79 -3.44
CA VAL A 187 -2.92 7.88 -2.01
C VAL A 187 -2.77 9.33 -1.57
N ARG A 188 -3.83 9.87 -0.99
CA ARG A 188 -3.90 11.29 -0.61
C ARG A 188 -4.15 11.41 0.88
N PRO A 189 -3.15 11.81 1.69
CA PRO A 189 -3.42 12.20 3.08
C PRO A 189 -4.60 13.17 3.14
N LEU A 190 -5.45 13.06 4.16
CA LEU A 190 -6.68 13.87 4.22
C LEU A 190 -6.42 15.36 4.07
N PHE A 191 -5.31 15.88 4.61
CA PHE A 191 -4.97 17.30 4.50
C PHE A 191 -4.69 17.76 3.05
N LEU A 192 -4.32 16.84 2.16
CA LEU A 192 -4.09 17.17 0.75
C LEU A 192 -5.43 17.43 0.01
N GLU A 193 -6.46 16.64 0.31
CA GLU A 193 -7.80 16.80 -0.26
C GLU A 193 -8.64 17.82 0.50
N TYR A 194 -8.44 17.96 1.80
CA TYR A 194 -9.25 18.80 2.69
C TYR A 194 -8.41 19.77 3.51
N PRO A 195 -7.59 20.64 2.87
CA PRO A 195 -6.62 21.50 3.56
C PRO A 195 -7.26 22.50 4.54
N GLY A 196 -8.51 22.88 4.34
CA GLY A 196 -9.25 23.78 5.21
C GLY A 196 -9.86 23.11 6.46
N GLN A 197 -9.65 21.80 6.67
CA GLN A 197 -10.26 21.06 7.76
C GLN A 197 -9.22 20.61 8.78
N LYS A 198 -9.21 21.22 9.98
CA LYS A 198 -8.22 20.91 11.02
C LYS A 198 -8.12 19.41 11.32
N LYS A 199 -9.24 18.70 11.44
CA LYS A 199 -9.25 17.25 11.71
C LYS A 199 -8.57 16.41 10.63
N ALA A 200 -8.44 16.92 9.40
CA ALA A 200 -7.73 16.23 8.33
C ALA A 200 -6.21 16.15 8.58
N TYR A 201 -5.67 17.01 9.45
CA TYR A 201 -4.25 16.97 9.85
C TYR A 201 -4.00 16.07 11.06
N ASP A 202 -5.05 15.83 11.86
CA ASP A 202 -4.92 15.06 13.10
C ASP A 202 -5.11 13.55 12.89
N ASP A 203 -5.91 13.16 11.87
CA ASP A 203 -6.24 11.76 11.57
C ASP A 203 -5.27 11.17 10.52
N TRP A 204 -4.07 10.81 10.97
CA TRP A 204 -3.01 10.24 10.14
C TRP A 204 -3.25 8.79 9.71
N GLN A 205 -4.22 8.09 10.28
CA GLN A 205 -4.58 6.73 9.90
C GLN A 205 -5.55 6.69 8.72
N THR A 206 -6.20 7.83 8.45
CA THR A 206 -7.20 7.96 7.40
C THR A 206 -6.62 8.71 6.20
N TYR A 207 -6.87 8.19 5.01
CA TYR A 207 -6.43 8.77 3.75
C TYR A 207 -7.46 8.51 2.64
N MET A 208 -7.35 9.26 1.55
CA MET A 208 -8.09 8.98 0.33
C MET A 208 -7.27 8.07 -0.59
N TYR A 209 -7.92 7.09 -1.20
CA TYR A 209 -7.40 6.31 -2.31
C TYR A 209 -8.11 6.77 -3.59
N GLY A 210 -7.43 7.53 -4.42
CA GLY A 210 -8.05 8.41 -5.40
C GLY A 210 -8.93 9.45 -4.71
N PRO A 211 -9.80 10.16 -5.45
CA PRO A 211 -10.69 11.18 -4.87
C PRO A 211 -11.91 10.57 -4.15
N ASP A 212 -12.27 9.30 -4.40
CA ASP A 212 -13.60 8.79 -4.06
C ASP A 212 -13.63 7.82 -2.90
N ILE A 213 -12.52 7.15 -2.59
CA ILE A 213 -12.47 6.10 -1.57
C ILE A 213 -11.70 6.60 -0.35
N LEU A 214 -12.39 6.69 0.78
CA LEU A 214 -11.77 6.99 2.07
C LEU A 214 -11.47 5.68 2.81
N VAL A 215 -10.23 5.52 3.25
CA VAL A 215 -9.74 4.34 3.96
C VAL A 215 -9.15 4.77 5.30
N SER A 216 -9.49 4.05 6.38
CA SER A 216 -8.89 4.30 7.69
C SER A 216 -8.17 3.05 8.19
N ALA A 217 -6.84 3.07 8.15
CA ALA A 217 -6.01 1.91 8.43
C ALA A 217 -5.86 1.66 9.93
N ILE A 218 -5.81 0.39 10.31
CA ILE A 218 -5.73 -0.05 11.72
C ILE A 218 -4.44 -0.86 11.89
N TRP A 219 -3.56 -0.42 12.76
CA TRP A 219 -2.30 -1.09 13.05
C TRP A 219 -2.29 -1.83 14.40
N GLN A 220 -3.14 -1.39 15.35
CA GLN A 220 -3.15 -1.97 16.70
C GLN A 220 -3.80 -3.37 16.69
N LYS A 221 -3.13 -4.30 17.35
CA LYS A 221 -3.66 -5.64 17.62
C LYS A 221 -4.74 -5.59 18.69
N GLY A 222 -5.75 -6.45 18.59
CA GLY A 222 -6.85 -6.58 19.56
C GLY A 222 -7.93 -5.50 19.45
N LYS A 223 -7.83 -4.57 18.51
CA LYS A 223 -8.88 -3.56 18.29
C LYS A 223 -10.09 -4.18 17.60
N THR A 224 -11.26 -4.04 18.23
CA THR A 224 -12.56 -4.50 17.70
C THR A 224 -13.40 -3.36 17.13
N SER A 225 -12.99 -2.14 17.36
CA SER A 225 -13.62 -0.93 16.80
C SER A 225 -12.55 0.12 16.46
N HIS A 226 -12.86 0.94 15.48
CA HIS A 226 -11.99 2.03 15.06
C HIS A 226 -12.78 3.30 14.80
N THR A 227 -12.20 4.43 15.18
CA THR A 227 -12.80 5.75 15.04
C THR A 227 -12.06 6.53 13.98
N CYS A 228 -12.76 7.04 12.96
CA CYS A 228 -12.19 7.81 11.87
C CYS A 228 -12.99 9.08 11.58
N TYR A 229 -12.33 10.07 11.03
CA TYR A 229 -12.94 11.32 10.60
C TYR A 229 -13.45 11.19 9.17
N LEU A 230 -14.72 11.54 8.94
CA LEU A 230 -15.31 11.69 7.63
C LEU A 230 -15.29 13.18 7.24
N PRO A 231 -14.52 13.58 6.21
CA PRO A 231 -14.37 14.99 5.84
C PRO A 231 -15.70 15.66 5.48
N LYS A 232 -15.81 16.95 5.83
CA LYS A 232 -16.97 17.78 5.51
C LYS A 232 -17.02 18.10 4.01
N GLY A 233 -18.22 18.22 3.47
CA GLY A 233 -18.47 18.57 2.06
C GLY A 233 -19.15 17.42 1.32
N ASP A 234 -18.90 16.19 1.70
CA ASP A 234 -19.40 14.99 1.05
C ASP A 234 -20.38 14.19 1.93
N ARG A 235 -21.02 13.22 1.32
CA ARG A 235 -21.70 12.12 2.00
C ARG A 235 -20.95 10.83 1.73
N TRP A 236 -20.87 9.97 2.75
CA TRP A 236 -20.00 8.80 2.77
C TRP A 236 -20.80 7.53 2.94
N VAL A 237 -20.76 6.66 1.95
CA VAL A 237 -21.39 5.34 1.97
C VAL A 237 -20.41 4.35 2.58
N ASN A 238 -20.83 3.63 3.63
CA ASN A 238 -20.01 2.58 4.22
C ASN A 238 -19.94 1.36 3.28
N ALA A 239 -18.77 1.01 2.80
CA ALA A 239 -18.60 -0.09 1.85
C ALA A 239 -18.92 -1.48 2.45
N TRP A 240 -18.93 -1.62 3.78
CA TRP A 240 -19.32 -2.83 4.49
C TRP A 240 -20.83 -2.92 4.75
N ASN A 241 -21.52 -1.81 4.69
CA ASN A 241 -22.99 -1.75 4.79
C ASN A 241 -23.48 -0.54 4.00
N PRO A 242 -23.77 -0.70 2.70
CA PRO A 242 -24.14 0.41 1.82
C PRO A 242 -25.42 1.16 2.22
N ASN A 243 -26.24 0.57 3.11
CA ASN A 243 -27.40 1.27 3.67
C ASN A 243 -27.00 2.35 4.69
N ASN A 244 -25.80 2.28 5.23
CA ASN A 244 -25.28 3.27 6.17
C ASN A 244 -24.57 4.41 5.41
N ILE A 245 -25.26 5.53 5.32
CA ILE A 245 -24.76 6.76 4.69
C ILE A 245 -24.55 7.81 5.78
N TYR A 246 -23.33 8.34 5.84
CA TYR A 246 -22.94 9.36 6.81
C TYR A 246 -22.80 10.72 6.14
N LYS A 247 -23.25 11.76 6.84
CA LYS A 247 -22.89 13.14 6.45
C LYS A 247 -21.44 13.39 6.85
N GLY A 248 -20.66 14.04 5.98
CA GLY A 248 -19.31 14.47 6.33
C GLY A 248 -19.26 15.54 7.43
N GLY A 249 -18.08 15.79 7.94
CA GLY A 249 -17.81 16.72 9.04
C GLY A 249 -17.94 16.09 10.43
N GLN A 250 -18.04 14.77 10.53
CA GLN A 250 -18.19 14.05 11.79
C GLN A 250 -17.13 12.94 11.94
N THR A 251 -16.99 12.47 13.16
CA THR A 251 -16.21 11.29 13.49
C THR A 251 -17.16 10.13 13.74
N VAL A 252 -16.86 8.97 13.15
CA VAL A 252 -17.67 7.75 13.29
C VAL A 252 -16.84 6.62 13.87
N THR A 253 -17.49 5.75 14.64
CA THR A 253 -16.87 4.52 15.16
C THR A 253 -17.46 3.32 14.45
N ILE A 254 -16.60 2.48 13.87
CA ILE A 254 -16.96 1.30 13.10
C ILE A 254 -16.44 0.06 13.80
N GLU A 255 -17.23 -1.00 13.83
CA GLU A 255 -16.76 -2.32 14.27
C GLU A 255 -15.75 -2.89 13.27
N THR A 256 -14.62 -3.34 13.78
CA THR A 256 -13.46 -3.75 12.98
C THR A 256 -12.84 -5.04 13.48
N PRO A 257 -13.51 -6.19 13.29
CA PRO A 257 -12.83 -7.47 13.45
C PRO A 257 -11.57 -7.50 12.57
N SER A 258 -10.61 -8.36 12.86
CA SER A 258 -9.25 -8.31 12.29
C SER A 258 -9.19 -8.26 10.76
N TYR A 259 -10.17 -8.85 10.09
CA TYR A 259 -10.28 -8.85 8.62
C TYR A 259 -10.90 -7.57 8.04
N LYS A 260 -11.38 -6.65 8.85
CA LYS A 260 -12.17 -5.50 8.40
C LYS A 260 -11.42 -4.18 8.58
N ILE A 261 -11.35 -3.40 7.52
CA ILE A 261 -10.84 -2.02 7.52
C ILE A 261 -12.00 -1.07 7.21
N PRO A 262 -12.17 0.06 7.91
CA PRO A 262 -13.15 1.07 7.53
C PRO A 262 -12.87 1.60 6.13
N VAL A 263 -13.86 1.48 5.25
CA VAL A 263 -13.85 1.99 3.89
C VAL A 263 -15.16 2.70 3.62
N PHE A 264 -15.06 3.91 3.10
CA PHE A 264 -16.22 4.71 2.69
C PHE A 264 -16.03 5.20 1.27
N ILE A 265 -17.12 5.28 0.54
CA ILE A 265 -17.15 5.78 -0.83
C ILE A 265 -17.94 7.08 -0.84
N ARG A 266 -17.51 8.09 -1.57
CA ARG A 266 -18.34 9.27 -1.83
C ARG A 266 -19.67 8.82 -2.44
N GLN A 267 -20.78 9.36 -1.94
CA GLN A 267 -22.11 8.93 -2.38
C GLN A 267 -22.33 9.16 -3.88
N ASP A 268 -21.77 10.23 -4.41
CA ASP A 268 -21.95 10.64 -5.81
C ASP A 268 -20.88 10.06 -6.75
N SER A 269 -20.06 9.12 -6.25
CA SER A 269 -19.02 8.45 -7.04
C SER A 269 -19.58 7.28 -7.83
N ASP A 270 -18.98 7.05 -9.00
CA ASP A 270 -19.26 5.89 -9.86
C ASP A 270 -18.51 4.61 -9.41
N VAL A 271 -17.67 4.70 -8.38
CA VAL A 271 -16.89 3.55 -7.87
C VAL A 271 -17.82 2.48 -7.31
N LYS A 272 -17.66 1.26 -7.78
CA LYS A 272 -18.43 0.07 -7.37
C LYS A 272 -17.51 -0.98 -6.75
N LEU A 273 -17.35 -0.96 -5.43
CA LEU A 273 -16.63 -2.04 -4.72
C LEU A 273 -17.50 -3.30 -4.55
N GLY A 274 -18.81 -3.15 -4.61
CA GLY A 274 -19.79 -4.18 -4.23
C GLY A 274 -20.02 -4.23 -2.71
N ASP A 275 -20.81 -5.21 -2.27
CA ASP A 275 -20.99 -5.48 -0.84
C ASP A 275 -19.79 -6.27 -0.30
N LEU A 276 -18.95 -5.63 0.52
CA LEU A 276 -17.75 -6.25 1.07
C LEU A 276 -18.07 -7.39 2.06
N ASN A 277 -19.23 -7.37 2.75
CA ASN A 277 -19.65 -8.51 3.58
C ASN A 277 -19.97 -9.73 2.71
N GLN A 278 -20.70 -9.54 1.62
CA GLN A 278 -20.98 -10.60 0.67
C GLN A 278 -19.69 -11.16 0.07
N LEU A 279 -18.79 -10.29 -0.34
CA LEU A 279 -17.49 -10.70 -0.91
C LEU A 279 -16.67 -11.50 0.11
N TYR A 280 -16.68 -11.10 1.39
CA TYR A 280 -16.02 -11.87 2.45
C TYR A 280 -16.65 -13.25 2.66
N GLN A 281 -17.99 -13.34 2.68
CA GLN A 281 -18.70 -14.62 2.79
C GLN A 281 -18.38 -15.55 1.60
N GLU A 282 -18.31 -15.02 0.39
CA GLU A 282 -17.87 -15.76 -0.79
C GLU A 282 -16.43 -16.25 -0.65
N SER A 283 -15.56 -15.43 -0.09
CA SER A 283 -14.14 -15.75 0.15
C SER A 283 -13.94 -16.89 1.16
N GLN A 284 -14.91 -17.10 2.06
CA GLN A 284 -14.89 -18.20 3.03
C GLN A 284 -15.27 -19.56 2.40
N LYS A 285 -15.97 -19.56 1.28
CA LYS A 285 -16.35 -20.79 0.59
C LYS A 285 -15.12 -21.42 -0.04
N LYS A 286 -14.80 -22.67 0.32
CA LYS A 286 -13.79 -23.46 -0.41
C LYS A 286 -14.27 -23.55 -1.86
N LYS A 287 -13.46 -23.11 -2.84
CA LYS A 287 -13.69 -23.54 -4.23
C LYS A 287 -13.67 -25.07 -4.21
N LYS A 288 -14.78 -25.72 -4.60
CA LYS A 288 -14.73 -27.12 -4.97
C LYS A 288 -13.62 -27.25 -6.02
N LYS A 289 -12.66 -28.16 -5.81
CA LYS A 289 -11.74 -28.56 -6.87
C LYS A 289 -12.64 -28.97 -8.03
N GLU A 290 -12.52 -28.29 -9.17
CA GLU A 290 -13.04 -28.86 -10.41
C GLU A 290 -12.28 -30.18 -10.60
N PRO A 291 -12.96 -31.29 -10.88
CA PRO A 291 -12.27 -32.53 -11.22
C PRO A 291 -11.43 -32.26 -12.45
N ASP A 292 -10.15 -32.67 -12.40
CA ASP A 292 -9.19 -32.67 -13.51
C ASP A 292 -9.75 -33.43 -14.73
#